data_a3b07eb754db3fcd278a591695cd97cc
#
_entry.id   a3b07eb754db3fcd278a591695cd97cc
#
_cell.length_a   1.000
_cell.length_b   1.000
_cell.length_c   1.000
_cell.angle_alpha   90.00
_cell.angle_beta   90.00
_cell.angle_gamma   90.00
#
_symmetry.space_group_name_H-M   'P 1'
#
loop_
_entity.id
_entity.type
_entity.pdbx_description
1 polymer ?
#
loop_
_entity_poly.entity_id
_entity_poly.type
_entity_poly.pdbx_seq_one_letter_code
_entity_poly.pdbx_strand_id
1 'polypeptide(L)'
;MQNTFLSGYLLLGSFNTVLFLLILFATFFINTKMQQKKISFTLRMIVSIAMGLAIGGAIQLMAGFPEKPSDIAWVKEVTSWYGLFGNGFMDLLKMIVVPIVFLSIVKVITGMKGKGLGKLTAKTVAMLILTTMLAAATGIIAGNIFNIGSGMQLASDSELQLREVTTIVKTFRDLLPSNPFAAMVNGNVVGVIIFAAFTGFAARRMSAKDNENVQAFIKWIEGAYSIINSIAMTIIKLMPYAVTAMMANTIASNGLSSVVLVMDFMIALYTSVAIMFIIHLIIISLNGINPARYIKDAFAPIALAFTSRSSLGTLPVTIETLMEKFGLDEGSATLTGSLGANMGMNGCAGIYPALAVVTIANMTGMQMDISFYVMLLIVIAISSLGIAGIPGTATIALALTLSGMGMGEYFPLLGGIIAIDPILDMGRTMLNVNGTITTAITVSKR
;
A
#
# COMPACT_ATOMS: atom_id res chain seq x y z
N MET A 1 17.84 32.49 -31.84
CA MET A 1 16.59 32.42 -31.08
C MET A 1 16.31 30.93 -30.84
N GLN A 2 16.63 30.43 -29.65
CA GLN A 2 16.17 29.09 -29.27
C GLN A 2 14.64 29.11 -29.31
N ASN A 3 14.07 28.11 -29.93
CA ASN A 3 12.63 28.02 -30.16
C ASN A 3 11.94 27.84 -28.81
N THR A 4 11.55 28.94 -28.18
CA THR A 4 11.00 28.99 -26.79
C THR A 4 9.76 28.08 -26.65
N PHE A 5 9.10 27.76 -27.77
CA PHE A 5 7.99 26.80 -27.76
C PHE A 5 8.49 25.36 -27.58
N LEU A 6 9.57 24.93 -28.24
CA LEU A 6 10.10 23.57 -28.10
C LEU A 6 10.81 23.37 -26.75
N SER A 7 11.65 24.32 -26.34
CA SER A 7 12.43 24.19 -25.09
C SER A 7 11.65 24.61 -23.83
N GLY A 8 10.80 25.64 -23.92
CA GLY A 8 10.08 26.18 -22.78
C GLY A 8 8.70 25.55 -22.55
N TYR A 9 7.94 25.30 -23.64
CA TYR A 9 6.58 24.75 -23.52
C TYR A 9 6.54 23.23 -23.67
N LEU A 10 7.16 22.68 -24.71
CA LEU A 10 7.16 21.23 -24.97
C LEU A 10 8.26 20.48 -24.20
N LEU A 11 9.23 21.18 -23.59
CA LEU A 11 10.39 20.55 -22.96
C LEU A 11 11.11 19.53 -23.87
N LEU A 12 11.31 19.90 -25.14
CA LEU A 12 11.98 19.12 -26.19
C LEU A 12 13.15 19.92 -26.79
N GLY A 13 13.93 20.56 -25.92
CA GLY A 13 15.04 21.43 -26.31
C GLY A 13 16.30 20.66 -26.76
N SER A 14 16.42 19.38 -26.42
CA SER A 14 17.59 18.55 -26.67
C SER A 14 17.26 17.30 -27.49
N PHE A 15 18.20 16.90 -28.36
CA PHE A 15 18.12 15.62 -29.09
C PHE A 15 18.05 14.43 -28.09
N ASN A 16 18.78 14.49 -26.96
CA ASN A 16 18.76 13.47 -25.93
C ASN A 16 17.36 13.31 -25.34
N THR A 17 16.62 14.41 -25.13
CA THR A 17 15.23 14.37 -24.63
C THR A 17 14.32 13.60 -25.59
N VAL A 18 14.40 13.92 -26.88
CA VAL A 18 13.60 13.22 -27.90
C VAL A 18 13.97 11.74 -27.96
N LEU A 19 15.26 11.41 -27.92
CA LEU A 19 15.75 10.03 -27.94
C LEU A 19 15.18 9.22 -26.76
N PHE A 20 15.30 9.72 -25.52
CA PHE A 20 14.79 9.02 -24.35
C PHE A 20 13.27 8.93 -24.31
N LEU A 21 12.54 9.91 -24.87
CA LEU A 21 11.09 9.78 -25.04
C LEU A 21 10.73 8.67 -26.03
N LEU A 22 11.41 8.56 -27.15
CA LEU A 22 11.21 7.46 -28.09
C LEU A 22 11.50 6.11 -27.45
N ILE A 23 12.55 6.01 -26.64
CA ILE A 23 12.87 4.81 -25.87
C ILE A 23 11.73 4.48 -24.88
N LEU A 24 11.18 5.45 -24.15
CA LEU A 24 10.05 5.26 -23.26
C LEU A 24 8.83 4.70 -24.01
N PHE A 25 8.45 5.28 -25.12
CA PHE A 25 7.32 4.80 -25.95
C PHE A 25 7.58 3.40 -26.53
N ALA A 26 8.83 3.09 -26.89
CA ALA A 26 9.22 1.74 -27.30
C ALA A 26 8.99 0.71 -26.15
N THR A 27 9.32 1.06 -24.90
CA THR A 27 9.03 0.20 -23.75
C THR A 27 7.54 0.02 -23.52
N PHE A 28 6.74 1.07 -23.75
CA PHE A 28 5.27 0.96 -23.68
C PHE A 28 4.74 0.02 -24.75
N PHE A 29 5.28 0.10 -25.97
CA PHE A 29 4.93 -0.83 -27.04
C PHE A 29 5.30 -2.29 -26.68
N ILE A 30 6.48 -2.51 -26.10
CA ILE A 30 6.90 -3.84 -25.62
C ILE A 30 5.90 -4.37 -24.57
N ASN A 31 5.56 -3.56 -23.56
CA ASN A 31 4.59 -3.93 -22.53
C ASN A 31 3.21 -4.26 -23.13
N THR A 32 2.76 -3.51 -24.13
CA THR A 32 1.50 -3.76 -24.83
C THR A 32 1.56 -5.09 -25.58
N LYS A 33 2.66 -5.40 -26.29
CA LYS A 33 2.86 -6.69 -26.95
C LYS A 33 2.91 -7.86 -25.98
N MET A 34 3.57 -7.68 -24.83
CA MET A 34 3.57 -8.68 -23.75
C MET A 34 2.15 -8.94 -23.23
N GLN A 35 1.34 -7.88 -23.08
CA GLN A 35 -0.07 -8.01 -22.67
C GLN A 35 -0.91 -8.77 -23.72
N GLN A 36 -0.75 -8.44 -25.00
CA GLN A 36 -1.42 -9.13 -26.10
C GLN A 36 -1.07 -10.64 -26.15
N LYS A 37 0.19 -10.98 -25.85
CA LYS A 37 0.65 -12.36 -25.73
C LYS A 37 0.25 -13.03 -24.42
N LYS A 38 -0.61 -12.41 -23.60
CA LYS A 38 -1.10 -12.94 -22.30
C LYS A 38 0.03 -13.27 -21.30
N ILE A 39 1.17 -12.59 -21.39
CA ILE A 39 2.26 -12.73 -20.43
C ILE A 39 1.77 -12.26 -19.06
N SER A 40 2.14 -13.01 -18.02
CA SER A 40 1.68 -12.73 -16.64
C SER A 40 2.02 -11.30 -16.21
N PHE A 41 1.14 -10.70 -15.41
CA PHE A 41 1.33 -9.35 -14.88
C PHE A 41 2.67 -9.22 -14.13
N THR A 42 3.05 -10.25 -13.33
CA THR A 42 4.31 -10.27 -12.60
C THR A 42 5.52 -10.20 -13.52
N LEU A 43 5.56 -11.00 -14.59
CA LEU A 43 6.69 -10.99 -15.52
C LEU A 43 6.79 -9.64 -16.26
N ARG A 44 5.64 -9.05 -16.64
CA ARG A 44 5.60 -7.71 -17.22
C ARG A 44 6.17 -6.66 -16.28
N MET A 45 5.88 -6.75 -14.98
CA MET A 45 6.43 -5.86 -13.96
C MET A 45 7.95 -6.00 -13.81
N ILE A 46 8.46 -7.24 -13.75
CA ILE A 46 9.91 -7.50 -13.66
C ILE A 46 10.64 -6.94 -14.88
N VAL A 47 10.10 -7.18 -16.07
CA VAL A 47 10.65 -6.61 -17.32
C VAL A 47 10.61 -5.08 -17.29
N SER A 48 9.52 -4.48 -16.78
CA SER A 48 9.40 -3.02 -16.65
C SER A 48 10.43 -2.44 -15.69
N ILE A 49 10.71 -3.11 -14.57
CA ILE A 49 11.76 -2.74 -13.63
C ILE A 49 13.12 -2.77 -14.35
N ALA A 50 13.44 -3.88 -15.03
CA ALA A 50 14.71 -4.05 -15.74
C ALA A 50 14.89 -2.97 -16.84
N MET A 51 13.84 -2.70 -17.62
CA MET A 51 13.87 -1.63 -18.63
C MET A 51 14.07 -0.26 -17.96
N GLY A 52 13.37 0.03 -16.88
CA GLY A 52 13.53 1.30 -16.14
C GLY A 52 14.94 1.50 -15.58
N LEU A 53 15.52 0.43 -14.98
CA LEU A 53 16.90 0.44 -14.50
C LEU A 53 17.89 0.72 -15.64
N ALA A 54 17.75 0.03 -16.78
CA ALA A 54 18.62 0.20 -17.94
C ALA A 54 18.54 1.63 -18.50
N ILE A 55 17.33 2.18 -18.64
CA ILE A 55 17.11 3.53 -19.15
C ILE A 55 17.66 4.57 -18.17
N GLY A 56 17.36 4.47 -16.89
CA GLY A 56 17.86 5.40 -15.88
C GLY A 56 19.38 5.38 -15.78
N GLY A 57 19.97 4.18 -15.84
CA GLY A 57 21.43 4.00 -15.92
C GLY A 57 22.07 4.61 -17.19
N ALA A 58 21.41 4.44 -18.35
CA ALA A 58 21.86 5.04 -19.60
C ALA A 58 21.77 6.59 -19.55
N ILE A 59 20.73 7.16 -18.94
CA ILE A 59 20.62 8.61 -18.70
C ILE A 59 21.79 9.09 -17.84
N GLN A 60 22.07 8.42 -16.73
CA GLN A 60 23.16 8.78 -15.83
C GLN A 60 24.55 8.67 -16.53
N LEU A 61 24.75 7.59 -17.29
CA LEU A 61 26.00 7.39 -18.04
C LEU A 61 26.21 8.52 -19.08
N MET A 62 25.16 8.87 -19.83
CA MET A 62 25.25 9.96 -20.83
C MET A 62 25.37 11.34 -20.17
N ALA A 63 24.87 11.50 -18.96
CA ALA A 63 25.03 12.72 -18.15
C ALA A 63 26.38 12.82 -17.45
N GLY A 64 27.19 11.74 -17.43
CA GLY A 64 28.51 11.69 -16.79
C GLY A 64 28.45 11.54 -15.27
N PHE A 65 27.39 10.93 -14.73
CA PHE A 65 27.15 10.73 -13.28
C PHE A 65 27.29 12.01 -12.45
N PRO A 66 26.54 13.06 -12.76
CA PRO A 66 26.62 14.33 -12.05
C PRO A 66 26.15 14.19 -10.60
N GLU A 67 26.73 14.97 -9.68
CA GLU A 67 26.25 15.05 -8.30
C GLU A 67 24.83 15.59 -8.20
N LYS A 68 24.46 16.52 -9.11
CA LYS A 68 23.12 17.08 -9.22
C LYS A 68 22.59 16.91 -10.65
N PRO A 69 21.93 15.79 -10.96
CA PRO A 69 21.38 15.53 -12.29
C PRO A 69 20.38 16.60 -12.78
N SER A 70 19.65 17.22 -11.84
CA SER A 70 18.69 18.30 -12.12
C SER A 70 19.29 19.57 -12.74
N ASP A 71 20.59 19.78 -12.59
CA ASP A 71 21.28 20.96 -13.16
C ASP A 71 21.54 20.80 -14.66
N ILE A 72 21.40 19.58 -15.18
CA ILE A 72 21.59 19.31 -16.61
C ILE A 72 20.22 19.48 -17.32
N ALA A 73 20.12 20.48 -18.19
CA ALA A 73 18.87 20.88 -18.83
C ALA A 73 18.12 19.72 -19.52
N TRP A 74 18.81 18.87 -20.31
CA TRP A 74 18.14 17.76 -20.98
C TRP A 74 17.72 16.63 -20.01
N VAL A 75 18.45 16.42 -18.92
CA VAL A 75 18.05 15.46 -17.87
C VAL A 75 16.77 15.96 -17.18
N LYS A 76 16.68 17.25 -16.88
CA LYS A 76 15.47 17.87 -16.31
C LYS A 76 14.26 17.74 -17.26
N GLU A 77 14.46 17.91 -18.56
CA GLU A 77 13.40 17.70 -19.57
C GLU A 77 12.93 16.24 -19.57
N VAL A 78 13.86 15.26 -19.63
CA VAL A 78 13.57 13.83 -19.62
C VAL A 78 12.82 13.44 -18.35
N THR A 79 13.32 13.84 -17.17
CA THR A 79 12.71 13.52 -15.89
C THR A 79 11.31 14.12 -15.73
N SER A 80 11.07 15.31 -16.32
CA SER A 80 9.72 15.91 -16.36
C SER A 80 8.74 15.04 -17.18
N TRP A 81 9.15 14.57 -18.36
CA TRP A 81 8.33 13.68 -19.17
C TRP A 81 8.12 12.31 -18.56
N TYR A 82 9.14 11.70 -17.99
CA TYR A 82 9.02 10.42 -17.28
C TYR A 82 8.16 10.58 -16.03
N GLY A 83 8.30 11.72 -15.33
CA GLY A 83 7.46 12.10 -14.20
C GLY A 83 5.98 12.22 -14.59
N LEU A 84 5.65 12.72 -15.79
CA LEU A 84 4.26 12.77 -16.25
C LEU A 84 3.58 11.38 -16.18
N PHE A 85 4.25 10.33 -16.64
CA PHE A 85 3.70 8.98 -16.63
C PHE A 85 3.81 8.33 -15.24
N GLY A 86 4.93 8.53 -14.54
CA GLY A 86 5.16 7.97 -13.21
C GLY A 86 4.31 8.66 -12.14
N ASN A 87 4.45 9.96 -11.99
CA ASN A 87 3.68 10.74 -11.01
C ASN A 87 2.20 10.80 -11.37
N GLY A 88 1.85 10.86 -12.67
CA GLY A 88 0.47 10.79 -13.13
C GLY A 88 -0.22 9.49 -12.70
N PHE A 89 0.48 8.35 -12.74
CA PHE A 89 -0.03 7.10 -12.18
C PHE A 89 -0.26 7.19 -10.67
N MET A 90 0.65 7.85 -9.94
CA MET A 90 0.51 8.07 -8.51
C MET A 90 -0.70 8.97 -8.19
N ASP A 91 -0.95 9.99 -9.00
CA ASP A 91 -2.10 10.87 -8.84
C ASP A 91 -3.42 10.14 -9.11
N LEU A 92 -3.46 9.24 -10.11
CA LEU A 92 -4.61 8.35 -10.34
C LEU A 92 -4.88 7.43 -9.14
N LEU A 93 -3.83 6.92 -8.47
CA LEU A 93 -3.98 6.15 -7.25
C LEU A 93 -4.52 7.00 -6.09
N LYS A 94 -3.99 8.22 -5.90
CA LYS A 94 -4.49 9.15 -4.87
C LYS A 94 -5.97 9.50 -5.08
N MET A 95 -6.41 9.68 -6.32
CA MET A 95 -7.79 10.02 -6.67
C MET A 95 -8.82 9.05 -6.09
N ILE A 96 -8.50 7.76 -6.04
CA ILE A 96 -9.45 6.74 -5.55
C ILE A 96 -9.39 6.52 -4.03
N VAL A 97 -8.42 7.11 -3.32
CA VAL A 97 -8.18 6.90 -1.89
C VAL A 97 -9.44 7.22 -1.06
N VAL A 98 -9.95 8.43 -1.16
CA VAL A 98 -11.11 8.88 -0.36
C VAL A 98 -12.37 8.07 -0.66
N PRO A 99 -12.79 7.90 -1.93
CA PRO A 99 -13.96 7.10 -2.27
C PRO A 99 -13.87 5.64 -1.80
N ILE A 100 -12.74 4.98 -2.03
CA ILE A 100 -12.60 3.56 -1.69
C ILE A 100 -12.67 3.33 -0.18
N VAL A 101 -12.08 4.23 0.60
CA VAL A 101 -12.08 4.15 2.07
C VAL A 101 -13.49 4.32 2.61
N PHE A 102 -14.18 5.38 2.22
CA PHE A 102 -15.54 5.62 2.69
C PHE A 102 -16.45 4.42 2.39
N LEU A 103 -16.47 3.99 1.13
CA LEU A 103 -17.35 2.91 0.70
C LEU A 103 -16.99 1.56 1.32
N SER A 104 -15.68 1.22 1.44
CA SER A 104 -15.25 -0.04 2.02
C SER A 104 -15.60 -0.15 3.50
N ILE A 105 -15.40 0.90 4.28
CA ILE A 105 -15.70 0.89 5.71
C ILE A 105 -17.21 0.78 5.96
N VAL A 106 -18.03 1.58 5.24
CA VAL A 106 -19.48 1.48 5.35
C VAL A 106 -19.95 0.07 4.97
N LYS A 107 -19.45 -0.49 3.85
CA LYS A 107 -19.79 -1.84 3.39
C LYS A 107 -19.41 -2.91 4.41
N VAL A 108 -18.21 -2.86 4.99
CA VAL A 108 -17.75 -3.82 6.00
C VAL A 108 -18.67 -3.79 7.22
N ILE A 109 -18.96 -2.60 7.77
CA ILE A 109 -19.77 -2.47 8.98
C ILE A 109 -21.22 -2.90 8.73
N THR A 110 -21.82 -2.56 7.60
CA THR A 110 -23.18 -2.97 7.25
C THR A 110 -23.31 -4.44 6.91
N GLY A 111 -22.24 -5.06 6.41
CA GLY A 111 -22.16 -6.49 6.11
C GLY A 111 -22.05 -7.40 7.33
N MET A 112 -21.80 -6.88 8.52
CA MET A 112 -21.72 -7.64 9.76
C MET A 112 -23.11 -8.08 10.24
N LYS A 113 -23.70 -9.16 9.65
CA LYS A 113 -25.02 -9.68 9.99
C LYS A 113 -24.92 -10.91 10.90
N GLY A 114 -25.91 -11.07 11.86
CA GLY A 114 -26.16 -12.30 12.61
C GLY A 114 -25.98 -12.21 14.14
N LYS A 115 -26.91 -12.82 14.91
CA LYS A 115 -26.80 -13.05 16.35
C LYS A 115 -25.84 -14.22 16.58
N GLY A 116 -24.71 -14.03 17.26
CA GLY A 116 -23.67 -15.06 17.48
C GLY A 116 -22.42 -14.84 16.62
N LEU A 117 -22.55 -14.69 15.30
CA LEU A 117 -21.46 -14.27 14.40
C LEU A 117 -20.90 -12.88 14.75
N GLY A 118 -21.70 -12.00 15.36
CA GLY A 118 -21.26 -10.65 15.75
C GLY A 118 -20.10 -10.67 16.76
N LYS A 119 -20.10 -11.62 17.72
CA LYS A 119 -19.00 -11.75 18.70
C LYS A 119 -17.74 -12.29 18.04
N LEU A 120 -17.86 -13.27 17.15
CA LEU A 120 -16.74 -13.80 16.38
C LEU A 120 -16.17 -12.74 15.44
N THR A 121 -17.03 -12.03 14.71
CA THR A 121 -16.62 -10.90 13.83
C THR A 121 -15.84 -9.85 14.63
N ALA A 122 -16.37 -9.40 15.79
CA ALA A 122 -15.71 -8.41 16.62
C ALA A 122 -14.33 -8.88 17.11
N LYS A 123 -14.23 -10.14 17.55
CA LYS A 123 -12.95 -10.74 17.95
C LYS A 123 -11.97 -10.84 16.78
N THR A 124 -12.47 -11.25 15.61
CA THR A 124 -11.65 -11.35 14.39
C THR A 124 -11.10 -9.98 13.98
N VAL A 125 -11.96 -8.97 13.92
CA VAL A 125 -11.55 -7.60 13.58
C VAL A 125 -10.53 -7.06 14.60
N ALA A 126 -10.80 -7.22 15.90
CA ALA A 126 -9.89 -6.78 16.95
C ALA A 126 -8.52 -7.47 16.84
N MET A 127 -8.50 -8.79 16.59
CA MET A 127 -7.25 -9.55 16.44
C MET A 127 -6.50 -9.17 15.17
N LEU A 128 -7.20 -8.95 14.06
CA LEU A 128 -6.60 -8.47 12.79
C LEU A 128 -5.97 -7.08 12.98
N ILE A 129 -6.64 -6.15 13.65
CA ILE A 129 -6.09 -4.82 13.96
C ILE A 129 -4.86 -4.97 14.86
N LEU A 130 -4.94 -5.77 15.94
CA LEU A 130 -3.83 -5.98 16.87
C LEU A 130 -2.59 -6.54 16.14
N THR A 131 -2.76 -7.58 15.33
CA THR A 131 -1.64 -8.18 14.58
C THR A 131 -1.09 -7.22 13.53
N THR A 132 -1.93 -6.37 12.93
CA THR A 132 -1.47 -5.34 11.99
C THR A 132 -0.68 -4.24 12.70
N MET A 133 -1.08 -3.82 13.90
CA MET A 133 -0.28 -2.89 14.72
C MET A 133 1.06 -3.48 15.14
N LEU A 134 1.09 -4.76 15.54
CA LEU A 134 2.35 -5.47 15.82
C LEU A 134 3.24 -5.54 14.58
N ALA A 135 2.65 -5.84 13.42
CA ALA A 135 3.36 -5.85 12.15
C ALA A 135 3.92 -4.46 11.79
N ALA A 136 3.14 -3.40 11.98
CA ALA A 136 3.59 -2.03 11.80
C ALA A 136 4.76 -1.68 12.73
N ALA A 137 4.70 -2.12 13.99
CA ALA A 137 5.80 -1.93 14.94
C ALA A 137 7.10 -2.60 14.46
N THR A 138 7.04 -3.81 13.86
CA THR A 138 8.23 -4.44 13.27
C THR A 138 8.78 -3.63 12.10
N GLY A 139 7.91 -3.04 11.28
CA GLY A 139 8.31 -2.13 10.20
C GLY A 139 8.97 -0.84 10.72
N ILE A 140 8.40 -0.22 11.75
CA ILE A 140 8.98 0.96 12.41
C ILE A 140 10.37 0.64 12.96
N ILE A 141 10.50 -0.46 13.70
CA ILE A 141 11.78 -0.88 14.30
C ILE A 141 12.82 -1.13 13.21
N ALA A 142 12.47 -1.88 12.15
CA ALA A 142 13.38 -2.13 11.05
C ALA A 142 13.77 -0.84 10.32
N GLY A 143 12.82 0.06 10.03
CA GLY A 143 13.10 1.34 9.38
C GLY A 143 14.09 2.20 10.15
N ASN A 144 14.00 2.20 11.48
CA ASN A 144 14.93 2.92 12.36
C ASN A 144 16.29 2.20 12.46
N ILE A 145 16.31 0.87 12.60
CA ILE A 145 17.58 0.11 12.72
C ILE A 145 18.39 0.22 11.42
N PHE A 146 17.76 0.04 10.27
CA PHE A 146 18.43 0.15 8.97
C PHE A 146 18.64 1.61 8.53
N ASN A 147 18.08 2.57 9.27
CA ASN A 147 18.21 4.01 9.01
C ASN A 147 17.91 4.39 7.55
N ILE A 148 16.85 3.79 6.98
CA ILE A 148 16.53 3.85 5.56
C ILE A 148 16.18 5.28 5.16
N GLY A 149 16.77 5.76 4.06
CA GLY A 149 16.52 7.11 3.54
C GLY A 149 17.39 8.19 4.15
N SER A 150 18.20 7.89 5.17
CA SER A 150 19.12 8.86 5.77
C SER A 150 20.22 9.25 4.80
N GLY A 151 20.55 10.56 4.78
CA GLY A 151 21.60 11.09 3.92
C GLY A 151 21.20 11.29 2.45
N MET A 152 19.98 10.99 2.05
CA MET A 152 19.44 11.37 0.74
C MET A 152 19.09 12.86 0.76
N GLN A 153 19.79 13.66 -0.05
CA GLN A 153 19.41 15.05 -0.27
C GLN A 153 18.21 15.07 -1.20
N LEU A 154 17.08 15.56 -0.69
CA LEU A 154 15.93 15.84 -1.53
C LEU A 154 16.26 17.00 -2.47
N ALA A 155 16.16 16.78 -3.77
CA ALA A 155 16.32 17.81 -4.78
C ALA A 155 15.08 18.73 -4.87
N SER A 156 14.54 19.18 -3.75
CA SER A 156 13.39 20.08 -3.74
C SER A 156 13.62 21.24 -2.77
N ASP A 157 13.49 22.45 -3.32
CA ASP A 157 13.37 23.73 -2.59
C ASP A 157 12.04 23.86 -1.82
N SER A 158 11.38 22.76 -1.49
CA SER A 158 10.20 22.79 -0.63
C SER A 158 10.67 23.10 0.79
N GLU A 159 10.41 24.30 1.27
CA GLU A 159 10.53 24.66 2.67
C GLU A 159 9.83 23.58 3.50
N LEU A 160 10.63 22.81 4.23
CA LEU A 160 10.15 21.81 5.18
C LEU A 160 9.30 22.55 6.22
N GLN A 161 7.98 22.49 6.08
CA GLN A 161 7.10 22.91 7.16
C GLN A 161 7.26 21.89 8.29
N LEU A 162 8.18 22.17 9.19
CA LEU A 162 8.35 21.42 10.42
C LEU A 162 6.99 21.35 11.13
N ARG A 163 6.46 20.15 11.24
CA ARG A 163 5.21 19.92 11.96
C ARG A 163 5.40 20.39 13.40
N GLU A 164 4.63 21.38 13.85
CA GLU A 164 4.64 21.82 15.25
C GLU A 164 4.38 20.60 16.16
N VAL A 165 5.17 20.48 17.23
CA VAL A 165 4.98 19.46 18.25
C VAL A 165 3.61 19.69 18.90
N THR A 166 2.61 18.90 18.50
CA THR A 166 1.25 19.00 19.02
C THR A 166 1.10 18.10 20.24
N THR A 167 0.34 18.54 21.24
CA THR A 167 0.03 17.72 22.40
C THR A 167 -0.80 16.49 21.98
N ILE A 168 -0.63 15.37 22.66
CA ILE A 168 -1.36 14.13 22.39
C ILE A 168 -2.89 14.36 22.40
N VAL A 169 -3.38 15.24 23.28
CA VAL A 169 -4.80 15.64 23.36
C VAL A 169 -5.25 16.36 22.10
N LYS A 170 -4.45 17.28 21.59
CA LYS A 170 -4.73 17.99 20.32
C LYS A 170 -4.70 17.00 19.16
N THR A 171 -3.74 16.09 19.13
CA THR A 171 -3.65 15.04 18.13
C THR A 171 -4.93 14.20 18.06
N PHE A 172 -5.43 13.71 19.20
CA PHE A 172 -6.70 12.95 19.22
C PHE A 172 -7.91 13.79 18.83
N ARG A 173 -7.95 15.07 19.20
CA ARG A 173 -9.03 15.97 18.81
C ARG A 173 -9.05 16.25 17.31
N ASP A 174 -7.87 16.43 16.71
CA ASP A 174 -7.70 16.70 15.27
C ASP A 174 -8.06 15.47 14.39
N LEU A 175 -8.14 14.26 14.97
CA LEU A 175 -8.68 13.09 14.30
C LEU A 175 -10.20 13.18 14.03
N LEU A 176 -10.94 13.93 14.86
CA LEU A 176 -12.39 14.06 14.74
C LEU A 176 -12.74 15.09 13.67
N PRO A 177 -13.45 14.70 12.60
CA PRO A 177 -13.81 15.64 11.54
C PRO A 177 -14.96 16.55 12.01
N SER A 178 -14.73 17.84 12.07
CA SER A 178 -15.79 18.85 12.29
C SER A 178 -16.72 18.97 11.07
N ASN A 179 -16.17 18.68 9.87
CA ASN A 179 -16.92 18.66 8.61
C ASN A 179 -16.43 17.48 7.77
N PRO A 180 -17.27 16.45 7.51
CA PRO A 180 -16.87 15.27 6.78
C PRO A 180 -16.53 15.57 5.30
N PHE A 181 -17.22 16.52 4.67
CA PHE A 181 -16.94 16.91 3.29
C PHE A 181 -15.61 17.65 3.17
N ALA A 182 -15.30 18.54 4.13
CA ALA A 182 -13.99 19.17 4.20
C ALA A 182 -12.88 18.14 4.42
N ALA A 183 -13.10 17.11 5.25
CA ALA A 183 -12.16 16.01 5.42
C ALA A 183 -11.93 15.25 4.10
N MET A 184 -12.98 15.02 3.31
CA MET A 184 -12.87 14.37 2.00
C MET A 184 -12.09 15.23 1.00
N VAL A 185 -12.38 16.53 0.91
CA VAL A 185 -11.73 17.46 -0.03
C VAL A 185 -10.25 17.64 0.33
N ASN A 186 -9.94 17.76 1.61
CA ASN A 186 -8.56 17.97 2.08
C ASN A 186 -7.76 16.65 2.19
N GLY A 187 -8.33 15.50 1.80
CA GLY A 187 -7.66 14.21 1.91
C GLY A 187 -7.37 13.76 3.35
N ASN A 188 -8.10 14.30 4.35
CA ASN A 188 -8.00 13.84 5.74
C ASN A 188 -8.68 12.48 5.87
N VAL A 189 -7.92 11.44 5.53
CA VAL A 189 -8.40 10.06 5.48
C VAL A 189 -8.95 9.59 6.82
N VAL A 190 -8.31 9.97 7.94
CA VAL A 190 -8.76 9.57 9.28
C VAL A 190 -10.15 10.14 9.58
N GLY A 191 -10.37 11.41 9.27
CA GLY A 191 -11.68 12.03 9.39
C GLY A 191 -12.75 11.34 8.51
N VAL A 192 -12.37 10.96 7.28
CA VAL A 192 -13.25 10.19 6.38
C VAL A 192 -13.62 8.83 6.97
N ILE A 193 -12.65 8.11 7.57
CA ILE A 193 -12.87 6.81 8.18
C ILE A 193 -13.83 6.92 9.37
N ILE A 194 -13.64 7.91 10.23
CA ILE A 194 -14.51 8.14 11.40
C ILE A 194 -15.94 8.40 10.93
N PHE A 195 -16.12 9.27 9.95
CA PHE A 195 -17.45 9.54 9.38
C PHE A 195 -18.06 8.29 8.71
N ALA A 196 -17.28 7.52 7.96
CA ALA A 196 -17.72 6.27 7.35
C ALA A 196 -18.13 5.24 8.40
N ALA A 197 -17.40 5.13 9.52
CA ALA A 197 -17.74 4.25 10.63
C ALA A 197 -19.08 4.64 11.27
N PHE A 198 -19.29 5.92 11.58
CA PHE A 198 -20.59 6.40 12.10
C PHE A 198 -21.73 6.11 11.12
N THR A 199 -21.53 6.38 9.82
CA THR A 199 -22.49 6.09 8.76
C THR A 199 -22.83 4.59 8.70
N GLY A 200 -21.80 3.73 8.73
CA GLY A 200 -21.96 2.27 8.71
C GLY A 200 -22.70 1.75 9.95
N PHE A 201 -22.35 2.22 11.15
CA PHE A 201 -23.06 1.83 12.38
C PHE A 201 -24.51 2.33 12.40
N ALA A 202 -24.77 3.55 11.95
CA ALA A 202 -26.14 4.07 11.85
C ALA A 202 -26.97 3.24 10.86
N ALA A 203 -26.45 3.01 9.64
CA ALA A 203 -27.12 2.20 8.63
C ALA A 203 -27.39 0.77 9.13
N ARG A 204 -26.41 0.12 9.78
CA ARG A 204 -26.57 -1.21 10.37
C ARG A 204 -27.67 -1.24 11.44
N ARG A 205 -27.69 -0.25 12.34
CA ARG A 205 -28.73 -0.15 13.38
C ARG A 205 -30.11 0.04 12.80
N MET A 206 -30.24 0.84 11.74
CA MET A 206 -31.53 1.10 11.08
C MET A 206 -31.98 -0.10 10.23
N SER A 207 -31.05 -0.79 9.57
CA SER A 207 -31.31 -2.01 8.81
C SER A 207 -31.90 -3.13 9.69
N ALA A 208 -31.49 -3.20 10.96
CA ALA A 208 -32.06 -4.16 11.92
C ALA A 208 -33.55 -3.90 12.28
N LYS A 209 -34.11 -2.77 11.85
CA LYS A 209 -35.51 -2.37 12.05
C LYS A 209 -36.34 -2.51 10.75
N ASP A 210 -35.86 -3.29 9.77
CA ASP A 210 -36.51 -3.51 8.46
C ASP A 210 -36.89 -2.22 7.68
N ASN A 211 -36.01 -1.21 7.74
CA ASN A 211 -36.23 0.04 7.03
C ASN A 211 -35.82 -0.11 5.54
N GLU A 212 -36.77 -0.15 4.62
CA GLU A 212 -36.57 -0.33 3.17
C GLU A 212 -35.59 0.72 2.58
N ASN A 213 -35.72 1.99 3.00
CA ASN A 213 -34.83 3.06 2.50
C ASN A 213 -33.38 2.81 2.86
N VAL A 214 -33.12 2.21 4.02
CA VAL A 214 -31.76 1.87 4.45
C VAL A 214 -31.23 0.66 3.69
N GLN A 215 -32.07 -0.30 3.33
CA GLN A 215 -31.67 -1.41 2.46
C GLN A 215 -31.27 -0.90 1.06
N ALA A 216 -32.01 0.08 0.51
CA ALA A 216 -31.64 0.73 -0.75
C ALA A 216 -30.26 1.43 -0.65
N PHE A 217 -30.00 2.15 0.45
CA PHE A 217 -28.69 2.77 0.71
C PHE A 217 -27.56 1.73 0.78
N ILE A 218 -27.76 0.62 1.49
CA ILE A 218 -26.76 -0.44 1.60
C ILE A 218 -26.43 -1.05 0.22
N LYS A 219 -27.47 -1.33 -0.59
CA LYS A 219 -27.27 -1.81 -1.97
C LYS A 219 -26.53 -0.80 -2.84
N TRP A 220 -26.82 0.50 -2.67
CA TRP A 220 -26.09 1.57 -3.36
C TRP A 220 -24.61 1.59 -2.97
N ILE A 221 -24.27 1.47 -1.68
CA ILE A 221 -22.89 1.39 -1.18
C ILE A 221 -22.16 0.18 -1.80
N GLU A 222 -22.81 -0.99 -1.88
CA GLU A 222 -22.23 -2.19 -2.49
C GLU A 222 -21.94 -1.99 -3.98
N GLY A 223 -22.88 -1.39 -4.71
CA GLY A 223 -22.73 -1.04 -6.13
C GLY A 223 -21.61 0.00 -6.35
N ALA A 224 -21.61 1.08 -5.59
CA ALA A 224 -20.61 2.13 -5.65
C ALA A 224 -19.20 1.60 -5.33
N TYR A 225 -19.07 0.75 -4.29
CA TYR A 225 -17.81 0.10 -3.98
C TYR A 225 -17.30 -0.78 -5.15
N SER A 226 -18.20 -1.53 -5.79
CA SER A 226 -17.83 -2.37 -6.93
C SER A 226 -17.33 -1.54 -8.11
N ILE A 227 -17.93 -0.38 -8.37
CA ILE A 227 -17.49 0.56 -9.42
C ILE A 227 -16.12 1.14 -9.08
N ILE A 228 -15.92 1.66 -7.87
CA ILE A 228 -14.62 2.22 -7.45
C ILE A 228 -13.52 1.15 -7.48
N ASN A 229 -13.82 -0.07 -7.05
CA ASN A 229 -12.87 -1.19 -7.14
C ASN A 229 -12.51 -1.52 -8.59
N SER A 230 -13.47 -1.46 -9.52
CA SER A 230 -13.22 -1.63 -10.96
C SER A 230 -12.31 -0.52 -11.52
N ILE A 231 -12.50 0.72 -11.08
CA ILE A 231 -11.62 1.87 -11.43
C ILE A 231 -10.21 1.59 -10.90
N ALA A 232 -10.07 1.18 -9.61
CA ALA A 232 -8.79 0.84 -9.01
C ALA A 232 -8.06 -0.25 -9.81
N MET A 233 -8.76 -1.32 -10.21
CA MET A 233 -8.19 -2.38 -11.03
C MET A 233 -7.77 -1.91 -12.42
N THR A 234 -8.49 -0.94 -13.00
CA THR A 234 -8.11 -0.33 -14.28
C THR A 234 -6.82 0.47 -14.16
N ILE A 235 -6.68 1.27 -13.09
CA ILE A 235 -5.46 2.03 -12.79
C ILE A 235 -4.29 1.07 -12.54
N ILE A 236 -4.49 0.01 -11.75
CA ILE A 236 -3.45 -0.99 -11.47
C ILE A 236 -2.94 -1.66 -12.76
N LYS A 237 -3.80 -1.87 -13.77
CA LYS A 237 -3.35 -2.41 -15.07
C LYS A 237 -2.35 -1.51 -15.81
N LEU A 238 -2.31 -0.22 -15.51
CA LEU A 238 -1.32 0.72 -16.06
C LEU A 238 0.05 0.60 -15.37
N MET A 239 0.13 -0.10 -14.24
CA MET A 239 1.32 -0.19 -13.40
C MET A 239 2.60 -0.61 -14.15
N PRO A 240 2.62 -1.59 -15.10
CA PRO A 240 3.84 -1.94 -15.83
C PRO A 240 4.42 -0.78 -16.64
N TYR A 241 3.56 0.09 -17.21
CA TYR A 241 3.98 1.28 -17.95
C TYR A 241 4.56 2.34 -17.01
N ALA A 242 3.83 2.62 -15.93
CA ALA A 242 4.25 3.58 -14.91
C ALA A 242 5.56 3.19 -14.23
N VAL A 243 5.74 1.90 -13.92
CA VAL A 243 6.95 1.38 -13.26
C VAL A 243 8.21 1.61 -14.10
N THR A 244 8.16 1.40 -15.42
CA THR A 244 9.31 1.72 -16.29
C THR A 244 9.67 3.20 -16.17
N ALA A 245 8.67 4.08 -16.27
CA ALA A 245 8.89 5.53 -16.18
C ALA A 245 9.38 5.96 -14.78
N MET A 246 8.76 5.42 -13.70
CA MET A 246 9.12 5.74 -12.32
C MET A 246 10.55 5.32 -11.99
N MET A 247 10.93 4.08 -12.35
CA MET A 247 12.27 3.56 -12.07
C MET A 247 13.33 4.36 -12.83
N ALA A 248 13.11 4.60 -14.12
CA ALA A 248 14.01 5.41 -14.92
C ALA A 248 14.12 6.85 -14.39
N ASN A 249 13.00 7.46 -14.01
CA ASN A 249 12.96 8.80 -13.43
C ASN A 249 13.73 8.87 -12.10
N THR A 250 13.52 7.90 -11.21
CA THR A 250 14.17 7.85 -9.90
C THR A 250 15.69 7.78 -10.03
N ILE A 251 16.21 6.94 -10.93
CA ILE A 251 17.65 6.82 -11.15
C ILE A 251 18.19 8.06 -11.86
N ALA A 252 17.46 8.56 -12.87
CA ALA A 252 17.88 9.74 -13.60
C ALA A 252 17.97 11.00 -12.71
N SER A 253 17.03 11.14 -11.75
CA SER A 253 16.97 12.30 -10.86
C SER A 253 17.95 12.23 -9.67
N ASN A 254 18.13 11.03 -9.09
CA ASN A 254 18.84 10.87 -7.81
C ASN A 254 20.13 10.02 -7.93
N GLY A 255 20.47 9.54 -9.12
CA GLY A 255 21.64 8.71 -9.33
C GLY A 255 21.53 7.30 -8.74
N LEU A 256 22.68 6.63 -8.59
CA LEU A 256 22.74 5.24 -8.10
C LEU A 256 22.37 5.08 -6.62
N SER A 257 22.37 6.15 -5.84
CA SER A 257 21.93 6.13 -4.42
C SER A 257 20.48 5.66 -4.28
N SER A 258 19.64 5.92 -5.29
CA SER A 258 18.26 5.43 -5.32
C SER A 258 18.16 3.91 -5.37
N VAL A 259 19.09 3.24 -6.01
CA VAL A 259 19.13 1.76 -6.07
C VAL A 259 19.44 1.20 -4.68
N VAL A 260 20.37 1.84 -3.96
CA VAL A 260 20.71 1.47 -2.57
C VAL A 260 19.49 1.61 -1.67
N LEU A 261 18.77 2.74 -1.74
CA LEU A 261 17.54 2.96 -0.99
C LEU A 261 16.51 1.83 -1.22
N VAL A 262 16.31 1.46 -2.48
CA VAL A 262 15.35 0.40 -2.85
C VAL A 262 15.79 -0.95 -2.28
N MET A 263 17.08 -1.25 -2.32
CA MET A 263 17.64 -2.49 -1.74
C MET A 263 17.54 -2.51 -0.22
N ASP A 264 17.88 -1.41 0.47
CA ASP A 264 17.78 -1.30 1.92
C ASP A 264 16.33 -1.43 2.37
N PHE A 265 15.40 -0.79 1.65
CA PHE A 265 13.98 -0.93 1.92
C PHE A 265 13.50 -2.38 1.76
N MET A 266 13.96 -3.08 0.72
CA MET A 266 13.61 -4.48 0.48
C MET A 266 14.15 -5.38 1.61
N ILE A 267 15.40 -5.20 2.03
CA ILE A 267 16.01 -5.95 3.13
C ILE A 267 15.24 -5.72 4.43
N ALA A 268 14.94 -4.47 4.78
CA ALA A 268 14.20 -4.14 5.99
C ALA A 268 12.77 -4.69 5.96
N LEU A 269 12.10 -4.66 4.80
CA LEU A 269 10.77 -5.22 4.65
C LEU A 269 10.77 -6.73 4.88
N TYR A 270 11.68 -7.46 4.23
CA TYR A 270 11.74 -8.92 4.39
C TYR A 270 12.22 -9.32 5.79
N THR A 271 13.08 -8.53 6.43
CA THR A 271 13.44 -8.69 7.85
C THR A 271 12.20 -8.52 8.74
N SER A 272 11.40 -7.48 8.52
CA SER A 272 10.15 -7.25 9.26
C SER A 272 9.14 -8.39 9.03
N VAL A 273 9.03 -8.87 7.80
CA VAL A 273 8.19 -10.03 7.46
C VAL A 273 8.63 -11.28 8.22
N ALA A 274 9.93 -11.55 8.28
CA ALA A 274 10.46 -12.70 9.02
C ALA A 274 10.20 -12.59 10.54
N ILE A 275 10.43 -11.43 11.12
CA ILE A 275 10.15 -11.17 12.54
C ILE A 275 8.66 -11.37 12.85
N MET A 276 7.78 -10.78 12.02
CA MET A 276 6.34 -10.90 12.24
C MET A 276 5.85 -12.33 12.00
N PHE A 277 6.45 -13.08 11.08
CA PHE A 277 6.18 -14.50 10.89
C PHE A 277 6.53 -15.31 12.17
N ILE A 278 7.65 -15.00 12.81
CA ILE A 278 8.04 -15.61 14.11
C ILE A 278 7.02 -15.24 15.20
N ILE A 279 6.56 -13.99 15.25
CA ILE A 279 5.50 -13.55 16.18
C ILE A 279 4.22 -14.39 15.95
N HIS A 280 3.82 -14.62 14.71
CA HIS A 280 2.68 -15.50 14.40
C HIS A 280 2.92 -16.94 14.92
N LEU A 281 4.12 -17.50 14.77
CA LEU A 281 4.45 -18.81 15.30
C LEU A 281 4.37 -18.85 16.83
N ILE A 282 4.77 -17.78 17.51
CA ILE A 282 4.61 -17.66 18.97
C ILE A 282 3.13 -17.65 19.35
N ILE A 283 2.29 -16.85 18.65
CA ILE A 283 0.84 -16.81 18.87
C ILE A 283 0.22 -18.20 18.67
N ILE A 284 0.61 -18.92 17.62
CA ILE A 284 0.15 -20.29 17.33
C ILE A 284 0.58 -21.25 18.42
N SER A 285 1.81 -21.13 18.93
CA SER A 285 2.31 -21.94 20.05
C SER A 285 1.50 -21.70 21.33
N LEU A 286 1.17 -20.45 21.64
CA LEU A 286 0.31 -20.08 22.77
C LEU A 286 -1.11 -20.64 22.63
N ASN A 287 -1.57 -20.93 21.42
CA ASN A 287 -2.82 -21.63 21.16
C ASN A 287 -2.69 -23.18 21.21
N GLY A 288 -1.54 -23.71 21.65
CA GLY A 288 -1.30 -25.13 21.85
C GLY A 288 -1.03 -25.92 20.56
N ILE A 289 -0.65 -25.25 19.46
CA ILE A 289 -0.27 -25.89 18.19
C ILE A 289 1.25 -25.83 18.07
N ASN A 290 1.88 -26.97 17.76
CA ASN A 290 3.30 -27.06 17.51
C ASN A 290 3.66 -26.24 16.24
N PRO A 291 4.60 -25.25 16.30
CA PRO A 291 4.99 -24.42 15.16
C PRO A 291 5.44 -25.21 13.92
N ALA A 292 6.18 -26.30 14.09
CA ALA A 292 6.62 -27.13 12.95
C ALA A 292 5.44 -27.82 12.26
N ARG A 293 4.45 -28.31 13.03
CA ARG A 293 3.21 -28.84 12.48
C ARG A 293 2.42 -27.74 11.77
N TYR A 294 2.31 -26.56 12.37
CA TYR A 294 1.61 -25.42 11.77
C TYR A 294 2.19 -25.05 10.41
N ILE A 295 3.52 -24.90 10.30
CA ILE A 295 4.19 -24.58 9.03
C ILE A 295 3.86 -25.63 7.97
N LYS A 296 3.89 -26.91 8.31
CA LYS A 296 3.55 -28.00 7.39
C LYS A 296 2.09 -27.93 6.93
N ASP A 297 1.16 -27.71 7.87
CA ASP A 297 -0.28 -27.74 7.62
C ASP A 297 -0.76 -26.48 6.88
N ALA A 298 -0.15 -25.30 7.15
CA ALA A 298 -0.44 -24.04 6.49
C ALA A 298 0.39 -23.78 5.22
N PHE A 299 1.27 -24.70 4.81
CA PHE A 299 2.20 -24.47 3.70
C PHE A 299 1.50 -24.14 2.38
N ALA A 300 0.41 -24.86 2.04
CA ALA A 300 -0.28 -24.69 0.77
C ALA A 300 -0.82 -23.25 0.56
N PRO A 301 -1.64 -22.67 1.48
CA PRO A 301 -2.11 -21.30 1.31
C PRO A 301 -0.98 -20.28 1.40
N ILE A 302 0.04 -20.49 2.24
CA ILE A 302 1.20 -19.59 2.38
C ILE A 302 2.02 -19.54 1.07
N ALA A 303 2.35 -20.68 0.48
CA ALA A 303 3.07 -20.77 -0.78
C ALA A 303 2.27 -20.20 -1.96
N LEU A 304 0.95 -20.47 -2.00
CA LEU A 304 0.08 -19.91 -3.01
C LEU A 304 -0.02 -18.38 -2.87
N ALA A 305 -0.09 -17.86 -1.65
CA ALA A 305 -0.11 -16.42 -1.39
C ALA A 305 1.18 -15.72 -1.86
N PHE A 306 2.34 -16.33 -1.59
CA PHE A 306 3.63 -15.82 -2.05
C PHE A 306 3.70 -15.74 -3.59
N THR A 307 3.23 -16.75 -4.30
CA THR A 307 3.32 -16.81 -5.76
C THR A 307 2.22 -16.02 -6.47
N SER A 308 0.98 -16.05 -5.96
CA SER A 308 -0.16 -15.36 -6.56
C SER A 308 -0.23 -13.87 -6.22
N ARG A 309 0.35 -13.45 -5.08
CA ARG A 309 0.27 -12.09 -4.54
C ARG A 309 -1.19 -11.62 -4.34
N SER A 310 -2.08 -12.54 -4.02
CA SER A 310 -3.51 -12.27 -3.84
C SER A 310 -4.07 -13.03 -2.65
N SER A 311 -4.36 -12.32 -1.56
CA SER A 311 -5.03 -12.91 -0.40
C SER A 311 -6.43 -13.42 -0.75
N LEU A 312 -7.16 -12.69 -1.61
CA LEU A 312 -8.47 -13.13 -2.10
C LEU A 312 -8.37 -14.32 -3.04
N GLY A 313 -7.37 -14.38 -3.93
CA GLY A 313 -7.13 -15.53 -4.80
C GLY A 313 -6.75 -16.79 -4.02
N THR A 314 -6.17 -16.64 -2.85
CA THR A 314 -5.77 -17.73 -1.95
C THR A 314 -6.89 -18.15 -0.99
N LEU A 315 -7.96 -17.36 -0.87
CA LEU A 315 -9.01 -17.53 0.11
C LEU A 315 -9.65 -18.93 0.12
N PRO A 316 -10.01 -19.55 -1.03
CA PRO A 316 -10.58 -20.90 -1.02
C PRO A 316 -9.67 -21.92 -0.34
N VAL A 317 -8.36 -21.92 -0.68
CA VAL A 317 -7.36 -22.82 -0.11
C VAL A 317 -7.13 -22.49 1.39
N THR A 318 -7.22 -21.23 1.77
CA THR A 318 -7.13 -20.79 3.17
C THR A 318 -8.29 -21.35 4.00
N ILE A 319 -9.53 -21.25 3.49
CA ILE A 319 -10.73 -21.76 4.16
C ILE A 319 -10.65 -23.31 4.28
N GLU A 320 -10.33 -24.01 3.20
CA GLU A 320 -10.14 -25.47 3.19
C GLU A 320 -9.08 -25.89 4.23
N THR A 321 -7.94 -25.20 4.27
CA THR A 321 -6.88 -25.47 5.26
C THR A 321 -7.36 -25.24 6.69
N LEU A 322 -8.12 -24.17 6.96
CA LEU A 322 -8.69 -23.91 8.28
C LEU A 322 -9.65 -25.01 8.72
N MET A 323 -10.45 -25.54 7.80
CA MET A 323 -11.41 -26.63 8.09
C MET A 323 -10.70 -27.97 8.26
N GLU A 324 -9.91 -28.39 7.27
CA GLU A 324 -9.34 -29.75 7.20
C GLU A 324 -8.13 -29.98 8.13
N LYS A 325 -7.25 -28.95 8.25
CA LYS A 325 -6.00 -29.09 9.02
C LYS A 325 -6.13 -28.56 10.45
N PHE A 326 -6.95 -27.52 10.65
CA PHE A 326 -7.09 -26.88 11.95
C PHE A 326 -8.45 -27.15 12.62
N GLY A 327 -9.40 -27.82 11.93
CA GLY A 327 -10.66 -28.29 12.48
C GLY A 327 -11.66 -27.20 12.82
N LEU A 328 -11.61 -26.06 12.11
CA LEU A 328 -12.61 -25.00 12.26
C LEU A 328 -13.91 -25.40 11.55
N ASP A 329 -15.06 -25.01 12.09
CA ASP A 329 -16.33 -25.13 11.38
C ASP A 329 -16.35 -24.19 10.13
N GLU A 330 -17.13 -24.54 9.12
CA GLU A 330 -17.22 -23.82 7.85
C GLU A 330 -17.59 -22.33 8.04
N GLY A 331 -18.52 -22.04 8.94
CA GLY A 331 -18.96 -20.67 9.22
C GLY A 331 -17.84 -19.81 9.78
N SER A 332 -17.10 -20.31 10.77
CA SER A 332 -15.96 -19.63 11.38
C SER A 332 -14.79 -19.48 10.38
N ALA A 333 -14.46 -20.54 9.64
CA ALA A 333 -13.38 -20.52 8.65
C ALA A 333 -13.68 -19.52 7.51
N THR A 334 -14.92 -19.53 6.98
CA THR A 334 -15.34 -18.62 5.92
C THR A 334 -15.38 -17.17 6.39
N LEU A 335 -15.93 -16.92 7.59
CA LEU A 335 -16.02 -15.57 8.15
C LEU A 335 -14.62 -14.97 8.40
N THR A 336 -13.78 -15.71 9.16
CA THR A 336 -12.46 -15.21 9.54
C THR A 336 -11.51 -15.11 8.33
N GLY A 337 -11.56 -16.09 7.43
CA GLY A 337 -10.82 -16.08 6.18
C GLY A 337 -11.20 -14.90 5.28
N SER A 338 -12.49 -14.67 5.08
CA SER A 338 -13.00 -13.57 4.25
C SER A 338 -12.66 -12.20 4.85
N LEU A 339 -12.77 -12.03 6.17
CA LEU A 339 -12.40 -10.77 6.83
C LEU A 339 -10.88 -10.53 6.69
N GLY A 340 -10.04 -11.52 6.99
CA GLY A 340 -8.59 -11.38 6.91
C GLY A 340 -8.05 -11.18 5.49
N ALA A 341 -8.77 -11.65 4.45
CA ALA A 341 -8.45 -11.39 3.07
C ALA A 341 -8.81 -9.96 2.60
N ASN A 342 -9.63 -9.23 3.36
CA ASN A 342 -10.13 -7.90 3.00
C ASN A 342 -9.77 -6.80 4.00
N MET A 343 -9.17 -7.11 5.15
CA MET A 343 -8.78 -6.12 6.16
C MET A 343 -7.67 -6.64 7.06
N GLY A 344 -7.00 -5.74 7.77
CA GLY A 344 -6.01 -6.10 8.78
C GLY A 344 -4.82 -6.87 8.21
N MET A 345 -4.36 -6.49 7.01
CA MET A 345 -3.28 -7.16 6.30
C MET A 345 -1.91 -6.76 6.86
N ASN A 346 -1.28 -7.65 7.60
CA ASN A 346 -0.03 -7.41 8.33
C ASN A 346 1.11 -6.91 7.44
N GLY A 347 1.31 -7.49 6.26
CA GLY A 347 2.36 -7.09 5.33
C GLY A 347 2.00 -5.84 4.53
N CYS A 348 0.83 -5.85 3.87
CA CYS A 348 0.42 -4.79 2.94
C CYS A 348 -0.06 -3.52 3.62
N ALA A 349 -0.75 -3.64 4.76
CA ALA A 349 -1.32 -2.51 5.47
C ALA A 349 -0.60 -2.20 6.81
N GLY A 350 0.26 -3.11 7.31
CA GLY A 350 1.06 -2.91 8.51
C GLY A 350 2.51 -2.52 8.18
N ILE A 351 3.34 -3.51 7.83
CA ILE A 351 4.79 -3.32 7.63
C ILE A 351 5.10 -2.30 6.53
N TYR A 352 4.52 -2.47 5.35
CA TYR A 352 4.87 -1.67 4.19
C TYR A 352 4.66 -0.16 4.38
N PRO A 353 3.46 0.30 4.78
CA PRO A 353 3.25 1.73 5.00
C PRO A 353 4.04 2.26 6.22
N ALA A 354 4.23 1.46 7.28
CA ALA A 354 5.02 1.86 8.43
C ALA A 354 6.47 2.14 8.05
N LEU A 355 7.09 1.21 7.32
CA LEU A 355 8.45 1.33 6.83
C LEU A 355 8.61 2.54 5.90
N ALA A 356 7.65 2.76 4.99
CA ALA A 356 7.69 3.87 4.05
C ALA A 356 7.55 5.24 4.73
N VAL A 357 6.70 5.36 5.75
CA VAL A 357 6.57 6.60 6.53
C VAL A 357 7.87 6.91 7.27
N VAL A 358 8.51 5.92 7.90
CA VAL A 358 9.82 6.08 8.55
C VAL A 358 10.89 6.46 7.53
N THR A 359 10.89 5.84 6.35
CA THR A 359 11.81 6.18 5.26
C THR A 359 11.67 7.64 4.85
N ILE A 360 10.45 8.13 4.62
CA ILE A 360 10.21 9.53 4.28
C ILE A 360 10.62 10.45 5.43
N ALA A 361 10.30 10.11 6.68
CA ALA A 361 10.70 10.91 7.83
C ALA A 361 12.23 11.07 7.92
N ASN A 362 12.97 9.98 7.66
CA ASN A 362 14.45 10.03 7.59
C ASN A 362 14.95 10.89 6.42
N MET A 363 14.34 10.75 5.22
CA MET A 363 14.70 11.52 4.03
C MET A 363 14.47 13.03 4.22
N THR A 364 13.41 13.38 4.96
CA THR A 364 13.00 14.77 5.19
C THR A 364 13.57 15.37 6.49
N GLY A 365 14.28 14.58 7.30
CA GLY A 365 14.78 15.02 8.59
C GLY A 365 13.69 15.32 9.63
N MET A 366 12.48 14.75 9.46
CA MET A 366 11.39 14.90 10.42
C MET A 366 11.75 14.26 11.77
N GLN A 367 11.44 14.95 12.86
CA GLN A 367 11.59 14.38 14.20
C GLN A 367 10.53 13.30 14.45
N MET A 368 10.98 12.10 14.76
CA MET A 368 10.13 10.95 15.09
C MET A 368 10.08 10.76 16.60
N ASP A 369 9.25 11.53 17.27
CA ASP A 369 8.96 11.40 18.70
C ASP A 369 7.94 10.28 18.99
N ILE A 370 7.64 10.04 20.26
CA ILE A 370 6.66 9.03 20.69
C ILE A 370 5.27 9.34 20.10
N SER A 371 4.90 10.63 19.98
CA SER A 371 3.62 11.05 19.40
C SER A 371 3.52 10.66 17.93
N PHE A 372 4.60 10.83 17.17
CA PHE A 372 4.68 10.39 15.77
C PHE A 372 4.44 8.89 15.62
N TYR A 373 5.10 8.05 16.43
CA TYR A 373 4.93 6.60 16.34
C TYR A 373 3.54 6.14 16.77
N VAL A 374 2.98 6.72 17.85
CA VAL A 374 1.61 6.42 18.29
C VAL A 374 0.61 6.80 17.21
N MET A 375 0.75 7.99 16.60
CA MET A 375 -0.11 8.42 15.51
C MET A 375 0.00 7.48 14.30
N LEU A 376 1.21 7.09 13.93
CA LEU A 376 1.44 6.15 12.83
C LEU A 376 0.74 4.81 13.07
N LEU A 377 0.84 4.24 14.26
CA LEU A 377 0.16 2.99 14.62
C LEU A 377 -1.37 3.12 14.56
N ILE A 378 -1.93 4.25 15.03
CA ILE A 378 -3.37 4.53 14.96
C ILE A 378 -3.83 4.66 13.51
N VAL A 379 -3.12 5.44 12.70
CA VAL A 379 -3.44 5.63 11.28
C VAL A 379 -3.40 4.29 10.54
N ILE A 380 -2.39 3.47 10.78
CA ILE A 380 -2.27 2.13 10.20
C ILE A 380 -3.42 1.23 10.64
N ALA A 381 -3.73 1.17 11.93
CA ALA A 381 -4.83 0.36 12.46
C ALA A 381 -6.15 0.66 11.75
N ILE A 382 -6.42 1.95 11.55
CA ILE A 382 -7.65 2.42 10.95
C ILE A 382 -7.65 2.25 9.42
N SER A 383 -6.57 2.62 8.73
CA SER A 383 -6.46 2.50 7.27
C SER A 383 -6.48 1.04 6.80
N SER A 384 -5.98 0.11 7.63
CA SER A 384 -5.97 -1.32 7.32
C SER A 384 -7.35 -1.96 7.17
N LEU A 385 -8.41 -1.32 7.66
CA LEU A 385 -9.79 -1.81 7.54
C LEU A 385 -10.38 -1.65 6.13
N GLY A 386 -9.78 -0.82 5.29
CA GLY A 386 -10.33 -0.45 3.98
C GLY A 386 -9.61 -1.05 2.76
N ILE A 387 -8.77 -2.06 2.94
CA ILE A 387 -7.87 -2.54 1.88
C ILE A 387 -8.22 -3.96 1.46
N ALA A 388 -8.52 -4.16 0.17
CA ALA A 388 -8.79 -5.48 -0.39
C ALA A 388 -7.50 -6.25 -0.70
N GLY A 389 -7.51 -7.58 -0.52
CA GLY A 389 -6.36 -8.48 -0.73
C GLY A 389 -6.12 -8.88 -2.18
N ILE A 390 -6.02 -7.90 -3.08
CA ILE A 390 -5.71 -8.07 -4.50
C ILE A 390 -4.37 -7.41 -4.84
N PRO A 391 -3.62 -7.91 -5.85
CA PRO A 391 -2.31 -7.36 -6.21
C PRO A 391 -2.34 -5.84 -6.47
N GLY A 392 -1.36 -5.13 -5.94
CA GLY A 392 -1.18 -3.68 -6.16
C GLY A 392 -1.96 -2.77 -5.21
N THR A 393 -2.88 -3.27 -4.38
CA THR A 393 -3.66 -2.43 -3.45
C THR A 393 -2.85 -1.96 -2.24
N ALA A 394 -1.69 -2.55 -1.97
CA ALA A 394 -0.78 -2.06 -0.94
C ALA A 394 -0.33 -0.61 -1.19
N THR A 395 -0.25 -0.18 -2.45
CA THR A 395 0.05 1.21 -2.81
C THR A 395 -1.06 2.16 -2.34
N ILE A 396 -2.31 1.68 -2.33
CA ILE A 396 -3.45 2.41 -1.77
C ILE A 396 -3.29 2.52 -0.24
N ALA A 397 -2.92 1.41 0.44
CA ALA A 397 -2.64 1.41 1.88
C ALA A 397 -1.56 2.42 2.25
N LEU A 398 -0.50 2.48 1.44
CA LEU A 398 0.59 3.44 1.58
C LEU A 398 0.09 4.88 1.42
N ALA A 399 -0.64 5.18 0.35
CA ALA A 399 -1.21 6.51 0.12
C ALA A 399 -2.15 6.96 1.25
N LEU A 400 -2.96 6.02 1.77
CA LEU A 400 -3.84 6.23 2.92
C LEU A 400 -3.04 6.60 4.18
N THR A 401 -2.02 5.82 4.49
CA THR A 401 -1.21 6.03 5.69
C THR A 401 -0.45 7.35 5.61
N LEU A 402 0.17 7.65 4.46
CA LEU A 402 0.86 8.93 4.27
C LEU A 402 -0.10 10.12 4.39
N SER A 403 -1.29 10.04 3.76
CA SER A 403 -2.29 11.10 3.89
C SER A 403 -2.77 11.26 5.33
N GLY A 404 -2.99 10.14 6.06
CA GLY A 404 -3.35 10.15 7.47
C GLY A 404 -2.27 10.75 8.38
N MET A 405 -1.01 10.61 7.99
CA MET A 405 0.14 11.23 8.67
C MET A 405 0.39 12.70 8.25
N GLY A 406 -0.39 13.23 7.30
CA GLY A 406 -0.14 14.56 6.71
C GLY A 406 1.08 14.60 5.79
N MET A 407 1.51 13.45 5.27
CA MET A 407 2.70 13.28 4.45
C MET A 407 2.37 12.90 2.99
N GLY A 408 1.12 13.13 2.54
CA GLY A 408 0.65 12.72 1.22
C GLY A 408 1.39 13.35 0.05
N GLU A 409 1.96 14.53 0.22
CA GLU A 409 2.77 15.22 -0.79
C GLU A 409 4.08 14.49 -1.11
N TYR A 410 4.64 13.76 -0.13
CA TYR A 410 5.88 12.99 -0.31
C TYR A 410 5.68 11.64 -1.00
N PHE A 411 4.45 11.26 -1.34
CA PHE A 411 4.15 9.99 -2.01
C PHE A 411 5.01 9.75 -3.28
N PRO A 412 5.27 10.75 -4.15
CA PRO A 412 6.12 10.58 -5.33
C PRO A 412 7.56 10.17 -5.02
N LEU A 413 8.10 10.48 -3.84
CA LEU A 413 9.47 10.10 -3.44
C LEU A 413 9.65 8.58 -3.33
N LEU A 414 8.56 7.85 -3.13
CA LEU A 414 8.56 6.40 -3.05
C LEU A 414 8.48 5.70 -4.41
N GLY A 415 8.62 6.44 -5.51
CA GLY A 415 8.49 5.90 -6.87
C GLY A 415 9.36 4.67 -7.13
N GLY A 416 10.62 4.67 -6.71
CA GLY A 416 11.51 3.52 -6.80
C GLY A 416 11.04 2.30 -6.00
N ILE A 417 10.53 2.53 -4.78
CA ILE A 417 10.00 1.47 -3.90
C ILE A 417 8.72 0.88 -4.49
N ILE A 418 7.83 1.73 -5.01
CA ILE A 418 6.59 1.29 -5.66
C ILE A 418 6.89 0.54 -6.96
N ALA A 419 7.95 0.90 -7.65
CA ALA A 419 8.36 0.21 -8.88
C ALA A 419 8.72 -1.27 -8.62
N ILE A 420 9.34 -1.59 -7.48
CA ILE A 420 9.67 -2.98 -7.09
C ILE A 420 8.53 -3.68 -6.31
N ASP A 421 7.36 -3.05 -6.21
CA ASP A 421 6.20 -3.59 -5.48
C ASP A 421 5.91 -5.08 -5.75
N PRO A 422 6.01 -5.61 -6.99
CA PRO A 422 5.77 -7.02 -7.24
C PRO A 422 6.67 -7.97 -6.47
N ILE A 423 7.91 -7.58 -6.19
CA ILE A 423 8.84 -8.37 -5.40
C ILE A 423 8.49 -8.25 -3.92
N LEU A 424 8.23 -7.04 -3.46
CA LEU A 424 7.83 -6.78 -2.08
C LEU A 424 6.50 -7.43 -1.72
N ASP A 425 5.56 -7.48 -2.68
CA ASP A 425 4.21 -8.00 -2.50
C ASP A 425 4.16 -9.51 -2.26
N MET A 426 5.13 -10.27 -2.77
CA MET A 426 5.23 -11.72 -2.54
C MET A 426 5.32 -12.03 -1.04
N GLY A 427 6.29 -11.43 -0.34
CA GLY A 427 6.49 -11.62 1.10
C GLY A 427 5.35 -11.03 1.93
N ARG A 428 4.85 -9.85 1.55
CA ARG A 428 3.73 -9.19 2.23
C ARG A 428 2.44 -10.00 2.16
N THR A 429 2.08 -10.52 0.99
CA THR A 429 0.85 -11.29 0.80
C THR A 429 0.94 -12.64 1.49
N MET A 430 2.09 -13.29 1.46
CA MET A 430 2.38 -14.48 2.26
C MET A 430 2.09 -14.21 3.75
N LEU A 431 2.60 -13.11 4.29
CA LEU A 431 2.39 -12.73 5.68
C LEU A 431 0.93 -12.38 5.99
N ASN A 432 0.21 -11.75 5.06
CA ASN A 432 -1.21 -11.44 5.22
C ASN A 432 -2.04 -12.72 5.42
N VAL A 433 -1.81 -13.71 4.56
CA VAL A 433 -2.52 -15.01 4.64
C VAL A 433 -2.13 -15.76 5.90
N ASN A 434 -0.85 -15.75 6.28
CA ASN A 434 -0.39 -16.32 7.54
C ASN A 434 -1.05 -15.65 8.76
N GLY A 435 -1.18 -14.32 8.75
CA GLY A 435 -1.88 -13.55 9.79
C GLY A 435 -3.38 -13.86 9.85
N THR A 436 -4.01 -14.08 8.68
CA THR A 436 -5.41 -14.52 8.60
C THR A 436 -5.61 -15.88 9.25
N ILE A 437 -4.75 -16.87 8.93
CA ILE A 437 -4.80 -18.22 9.52
C ILE A 437 -4.57 -18.14 11.04
N THR A 438 -3.54 -17.40 11.46
CA THR A 438 -3.23 -17.20 12.88
C THR A 438 -4.40 -16.59 13.65
N THR A 439 -5.02 -15.56 13.07
CA THR A 439 -6.21 -14.91 13.65
C THR A 439 -7.37 -15.89 13.74
N ALA A 440 -7.69 -16.62 12.65
CA ALA A 440 -8.78 -17.57 12.61
C ALA A 440 -8.66 -18.65 13.71
N ILE A 441 -7.48 -19.22 13.87
CA ILE A 441 -7.19 -20.21 14.93
C ILE A 441 -7.36 -19.61 16.31
N THR A 442 -6.83 -18.40 16.53
CA THR A 442 -6.85 -17.75 17.84
C THR A 442 -8.27 -17.40 18.32
N VAL A 443 -9.13 -16.91 17.40
CA VAL A 443 -10.48 -16.44 17.78
C VAL A 443 -11.53 -17.55 17.80
N SER A 444 -11.30 -18.66 17.08
CA SER A 444 -12.29 -19.75 16.93
C SER A 444 -12.09 -20.91 17.93
N LYS A 445 -10.93 -21.00 18.56
CA LYS A 445 -10.59 -22.09 19.53
C LYS A 445 -11.16 -21.92 20.93
N ARG A 446 -12.30 -21.22 21.09
CA ARG A 446 -12.98 -21.15 22.40
C ARG A 446 -14.48 -21.32 22.28
#